data_4f81db1861ddac00ecaa47999b4c2d7f
#
_entry.id   4f81db1861ddac00ecaa47999b4c2d7f
#
_cell.length_a   1.000
_cell.length_b   1.000
_cell.length_c   1.000
_cell.angle_alpha   90.00
_cell.angle_beta   90.00
_cell.angle_gamma   90.00
#
_symmetry.space_group_name_H-M   'P 1'
#
loop_
_entity.id
_entity.type
_entity.pdbx_description
1 polymer ?
#
loop_
_entity_poly.entity_id
_entity_poly.type
_entity_poly.pdbx_seq_one_letter_code
_entity_poly.pdbx_strand_id
1 'polypeptide(L)'
;VISREALVPVISLSLAAGVLTVGAIVTPMKHLTAFAVLAWLFVAFTLFFFRDPERHGPRGSDLVLAAADGKIVGIDEVNEPDYIKGKCLRISIFLSIFDVHINRAPVSGVVEYFTYRKGEFLPAYKKDASRLNEQTVIGIRGEKAKILVKQIAGILARRIVCYIREGSRVEQGERFGMIRFGSRTEIFVPLSAEPTVKIGDKVRAGETVVARLAEAE
;
A
#
# COMPACT_ATOMS: atom_id res chain seq x y z
N VAL A 1 1.05 10.55 -12.99
CA VAL A 1 1.17 11.47 -11.84
C VAL A 1 2.18 10.90 -10.86
N ILE A 2 2.78 11.73 -10.03
CA ILE A 2 3.78 11.34 -9.02
C ILE A 2 3.18 11.69 -7.65
N SER A 3 3.37 10.81 -6.68
CA SER A 3 2.91 11.01 -5.30
C SER A 3 3.58 12.24 -4.66
N ARG A 4 2.86 12.95 -3.80
CA ARG A 4 3.38 14.08 -3.01
C ARG A 4 4.60 13.67 -2.15
N GLU A 5 4.67 12.43 -1.75
CA GLU A 5 5.74 11.86 -0.93
C GLU A 5 7.08 11.76 -1.68
N ALA A 6 7.07 11.90 -3.03
CA ALA A 6 8.24 11.94 -3.86
C ALA A 6 9.00 13.28 -3.80
N LEU A 7 8.32 14.38 -3.46
CA LEU A 7 8.84 15.73 -3.66
C LEU A 7 10.20 15.92 -2.97
N VAL A 8 10.28 15.64 -1.67
CA VAL A 8 11.51 15.81 -0.90
C VAL A 8 12.63 14.89 -1.40
N PRO A 9 12.45 13.55 -1.52
CA PRO A 9 13.53 12.68 -1.97
C PRO A 9 13.97 12.98 -3.40
N VAL A 10 13.07 13.33 -4.33
CA VAL A 10 13.43 13.64 -5.71
C VAL A 10 14.25 14.93 -5.77
N ILE A 11 13.83 16.00 -5.09
CA ILE A 11 14.57 17.27 -5.06
C ILE A 11 15.96 17.06 -4.47
N SER A 12 16.07 16.41 -3.30
CA SER A 12 17.35 16.18 -2.62
C SER A 12 18.32 15.36 -3.48
N LEU A 13 17.83 14.28 -4.08
CA LEU A 13 18.64 13.42 -4.96
C LEU A 13 19.04 14.14 -6.24
N SER A 14 18.14 14.94 -6.84
CA SER A 14 18.45 15.72 -8.06
C SER A 14 19.51 16.79 -7.80
N LEU A 15 19.45 17.48 -6.67
CA LEU A 15 20.49 18.42 -6.27
C LEU A 15 21.85 17.74 -6.10
N ALA A 16 21.88 16.61 -5.39
CA ALA A 16 23.11 15.83 -5.21
C ALA A 16 23.68 15.33 -6.55
N ALA A 17 22.81 14.80 -7.43
CA ALA A 17 23.21 14.37 -8.77
C ALA A 17 23.75 15.54 -9.62
N GLY A 18 23.12 16.72 -9.52
CA GLY A 18 23.58 17.94 -10.17
C GLY A 18 24.97 18.37 -9.71
N VAL A 19 25.22 18.39 -8.41
CA VAL A 19 26.53 18.69 -7.82
C VAL A 19 27.61 17.72 -8.33
N LEU A 20 27.32 16.41 -8.32
CA LEU A 20 28.23 15.38 -8.84
C LEU A 20 28.52 15.59 -10.34
N THR A 21 27.51 15.97 -11.10
CA THR A 21 27.65 16.22 -12.54
C THR A 21 28.57 17.44 -12.80
N VAL A 22 28.35 18.55 -12.09
CA VAL A 22 29.23 19.73 -12.19
C VAL A 22 30.66 19.38 -11.79
N GLY A 23 30.82 18.64 -10.69
CA GLY A 23 32.14 18.15 -10.25
C GLY A 23 32.83 17.28 -11.31
N ALA A 24 32.11 16.40 -11.97
CA ALA A 24 32.63 15.53 -13.04
C ALA A 24 33.05 16.34 -14.30
N ILE A 25 32.37 17.45 -14.57
CA ILE A 25 32.73 18.35 -15.69
C ILE A 25 33.98 19.16 -15.35
N VAL A 26 34.05 19.75 -14.16
CA VAL A 26 35.16 20.57 -13.71
C VAL A 26 36.42 19.74 -13.47
N THR A 27 36.27 18.56 -12.93
CA THR A 27 37.37 17.63 -12.63
C THR A 27 37.10 16.30 -13.33
N PRO A 28 37.61 16.08 -14.56
CA PRO A 28 37.23 14.91 -15.38
C PRO A 28 37.87 13.63 -14.86
N MET A 29 37.36 13.14 -13.74
CA MET A 29 37.72 11.87 -13.12
C MET A 29 36.66 10.82 -13.43
N LYS A 30 37.04 9.66 -14.00
CA LYS A 30 36.13 8.59 -14.42
C LYS A 30 35.19 8.12 -13.32
N HIS A 31 35.68 8.01 -12.08
CA HIS A 31 34.88 7.63 -10.93
C HIS A 31 33.80 8.67 -10.58
N LEU A 32 34.10 9.97 -10.73
CA LEU A 32 33.14 11.03 -10.45
C LEU A 32 32.00 11.02 -11.48
N THR A 33 32.33 10.79 -12.75
CA THR A 33 31.33 10.57 -13.80
C THR A 33 30.45 9.35 -13.50
N ALA A 34 31.05 8.24 -13.06
CA ALA A 34 30.31 7.04 -12.71
C ALA A 34 29.32 7.29 -11.54
N PHE A 35 29.76 8.04 -10.51
CA PHE A 35 28.87 8.42 -9.40
C PHE A 35 27.75 9.37 -9.84
N ALA A 36 28.01 10.30 -10.74
CA ALA A 36 26.97 11.17 -11.29
C ALA A 36 25.90 10.35 -12.05
N VAL A 37 26.33 9.42 -12.91
CA VAL A 37 25.42 8.52 -13.64
C VAL A 37 24.58 7.67 -12.66
N LEU A 38 25.22 7.08 -11.66
CA LEU A 38 24.52 6.28 -10.64
C LEU A 38 23.51 7.13 -9.87
N ALA A 39 23.83 8.36 -9.52
CA ALA A 39 22.92 9.28 -8.84
C ALA A 39 21.68 9.60 -9.70
N TRP A 40 21.85 9.84 -10.99
CA TRP A 40 20.72 10.05 -11.92
C TRP A 40 19.86 8.79 -12.12
N LEU A 41 20.46 7.60 -12.14
CA LEU A 41 19.70 6.34 -12.14
C LEU A 41 18.87 6.20 -10.86
N PHE A 42 19.41 6.66 -9.73
CA PHE A 42 18.66 6.65 -8.46
C PHE A 42 17.51 7.66 -8.44
N VAL A 43 17.68 8.83 -9.06
CA VAL A 43 16.59 9.79 -9.29
C VAL A 43 15.49 9.16 -10.15
N ALA A 44 15.86 8.54 -11.26
CA ALA A 44 14.92 7.86 -12.16
C ALA A 44 14.16 6.74 -11.45
N PHE A 45 14.85 5.92 -10.66
CA PHE A 45 14.23 4.89 -9.84
C PHE A 45 13.28 5.49 -8.79
N THR A 46 13.64 6.60 -8.16
CA THR A 46 12.79 7.28 -7.19
C THR A 46 11.49 7.79 -7.83
N LEU A 47 11.57 8.39 -9.00
CA LEU A 47 10.40 8.81 -9.78
C LEU A 47 9.51 7.62 -10.15
N PHE A 48 10.11 6.52 -10.59
CA PHE A 48 9.39 5.28 -10.88
C PHE A 48 8.70 4.71 -9.63
N PHE A 49 9.40 4.67 -8.50
CA PHE A 49 8.89 4.13 -7.24
C PHE A 49 7.68 4.93 -6.72
N PHE A 50 7.75 6.25 -6.77
CA PHE A 50 6.68 7.13 -6.28
C PHE A 50 5.62 7.43 -7.34
N ARG A 51 5.54 6.66 -8.42
CA ARG A 51 4.49 6.82 -9.43
C ARG A 51 3.10 6.59 -8.83
N ASP A 52 2.15 7.39 -9.24
CA ASP A 52 0.76 7.33 -8.79
C ASP A 52 -0.16 7.41 -10.01
N PRO A 53 -0.39 6.29 -10.72
CA PRO A 53 -1.26 6.26 -11.88
C PRO A 53 -2.71 6.51 -11.49
N GLU A 54 -3.47 7.15 -12.38
CA GLU A 54 -4.93 7.17 -12.25
C GLU A 54 -5.48 5.75 -12.41
N ARG A 55 -6.59 5.47 -11.71
CA ARG A 55 -7.21 4.14 -11.67
C ARG A 55 -8.71 4.26 -11.91
N HIS A 56 -9.19 3.48 -12.87
CA HIS A 56 -10.59 3.42 -13.27
C HIS A 56 -11.08 1.98 -13.17
N GLY A 57 -11.36 1.54 -11.94
CA GLY A 57 -11.89 0.21 -11.66
C GLY A 57 -13.42 0.21 -11.55
N PRO A 58 -14.04 -0.98 -11.44
CA PRO A 58 -15.46 -1.11 -11.18
C PRO A 58 -15.82 -0.48 -9.83
N ARG A 59 -17.08 -0.08 -9.69
CA ARG A 59 -17.66 0.46 -8.46
C ARG A 59 -18.94 -0.29 -8.14
N GLY A 60 -19.20 -0.49 -6.86
CA GLY A 60 -20.40 -1.17 -6.38
C GLY A 60 -20.31 -1.46 -4.90
N SER A 61 -21.45 -1.40 -4.20
CA SER A 61 -21.49 -1.65 -2.76
C SER A 61 -21.25 -3.12 -2.39
N ASP A 62 -21.41 -4.03 -3.35
CA ASP A 62 -21.10 -5.45 -3.25
C ASP A 62 -19.64 -5.80 -3.57
N LEU A 63 -18.87 -4.86 -4.12
CA LEU A 63 -17.49 -5.11 -4.55
C LEU A 63 -16.48 -4.66 -3.50
N VAL A 64 -15.49 -5.51 -3.24
CA VAL A 64 -14.31 -5.15 -2.46
C VAL A 64 -13.11 -5.10 -3.39
N LEU A 65 -12.51 -3.92 -3.54
CA LEU A 65 -11.35 -3.73 -4.41
C LEU A 65 -10.04 -4.01 -3.68
N ALA A 66 -9.00 -4.37 -4.43
CA ALA A 66 -7.64 -4.44 -3.92
C ALA A 66 -7.23 -3.07 -3.33
N ALA A 67 -6.71 -3.08 -2.10
CA ALA A 67 -6.23 -1.87 -1.43
C ALA A 67 -4.77 -1.52 -1.77
N ALA A 68 -4.07 -2.41 -2.49
CA ALA A 68 -2.69 -2.23 -2.92
C ALA A 68 -2.42 -2.95 -4.24
N ASP A 69 -1.40 -2.50 -4.99
CA ASP A 69 -0.81 -3.29 -6.06
C ASP A 69 0.07 -4.39 -5.46
N GLY A 70 0.12 -5.54 -6.10
CA GLY A 70 1.00 -6.62 -5.65
C GLY A 70 0.50 -8.01 -5.99
N LYS A 71 0.95 -8.97 -5.18
CA LYS A 71 0.61 -10.39 -5.34
C LYS A 71 -0.17 -10.89 -4.13
N ILE A 72 -1.25 -11.64 -4.36
CA ILE A 72 -1.98 -12.33 -3.29
C ILE A 72 -1.07 -13.40 -2.68
N VAL A 73 -0.80 -13.31 -1.39
CA VAL A 73 0.09 -14.23 -0.66
C VAL A 73 -0.65 -15.04 0.42
N GLY A 74 -1.91 -14.75 0.68
CA GLY A 74 -2.74 -15.50 1.62
C GLY A 74 -4.20 -15.13 1.51
N ILE A 75 -5.06 -16.12 1.71
CA ILE A 75 -6.51 -15.99 1.88
C ILE A 75 -6.84 -16.95 3.02
N ASP A 76 -7.11 -16.42 4.22
CA ASP A 76 -7.21 -17.21 5.45
C ASP A 76 -8.41 -16.76 6.28
N GLU A 77 -9.10 -17.71 6.91
CA GLU A 77 -10.03 -17.39 7.99
C GLU A 77 -9.24 -17.02 9.25
N VAL A 78 -9.60 -15.89 9.86
CA VAL A 78 -8.98 -15.39 11.08
C VAL A 78 -10.01 -14.80 12.03
N ASN A 79 -9.67 -14.69 13.31
CA ASN A 79 -10.46 -13.93 14.26
C ASN A 79 -9.88 -12.50 14.34
N GLU A 80 -10.72 -11.50 14.09
CA GLU A 80 -10.35 -10.08 14.20
C GLU A 80 -11.06 -9.46 15.42
N PRO A 81 -10.33 -9.15 16.51
CA PRO A 81 -10.94 -8.78 17.77
C PRO A 81 -11.28 -7.29 17.92
N ASP A 82 -10.67 -6.41 17.12
CA ASP A 82 -10.68 -4.97 17.39
C ASP A 82 -11.91 -4.26 16.81
N TYR A 83 -12.19 -4.48 15.53
CA TYR A 83 -13.24 -3.78 14.79
C TYR A 83 -14.36 -4.70 14.27
N ILE A 84 -14.00 -5.79 13.61
CA ILE A 84 -14.98 -6.79 13.13
C ILE A 84 -15.55 -7.56 14.32
N LYS A 85 -14.72 -7.84 15.33
CA LYS A 85 -15.07 -8.55 16.57
C LYS A 85 -15.60 -9.95 16.34
N GLY A 86 -14.95 -10.68 15.43
CA GLY A 86 -15.37 -12.02 15.07
C GLY A 86 -14.51 -12.65 13.99
N LYS A 87 -14.94 -13.84 13.54
CA LYS A 87 -14.34 -14.54 12.43
C LYS A 87 -14.57 -13.78 11.12
N CYS A 88 -13.54 -13.69 10.30
CA CYS A 88 -13.58 -13.01 9.02
C CYS A 88 -12.57 -13.66 8.07
N LEU A 89 -12.67 -13.34 6.78
CA LEU A 89 -11.71 -13.73 5.77
C LEU A 89 -10.68 -12.63 5.60
N ARG A 90 -9.40 -12.98 5.72
CA ARG A 90 -8.27 -12.08 5.48
C ARG A 90 -7.65 -12.34 4.11
N ILE A 91 -7.59 -11.33 3.27
CA ILE A 91 -6.91 -11.33 1.97
C ILE A 91 -5.62 -10.52 2.10
N SER A 92 -4.48 -11.15 1.85
CA SER A 92 -3.15 -10.59 2.05
C SER A 92 -2.47 -10.30 0.72
N ILE A 93 -2.04 -9.04 0.52
CA ILE A 93 -1.37 -8.54 -0.68
C ILE A 93 0.06 -8.16 -0.32
N PHE A 94 1.05 -8.77 -0.96
CA PHE A 94 2.45 -8.41 -0.83
C PHE A 94 2.84 -7.44 -1.94
N LEU A 95 3.41 -6.30 -1.57
CA LEU A 95 3.92 -5.27 -2.47
C LEU A 95 5.44 -5.41 -2.61
N SER A 96 5.91 -5.68 -3.82
CA SER A 96 7.33 -5.62 -4.15
C SER A 96 7.78 -4.18 -4.41
N ILE A 97 9.08 -3.91 -4.39
CA ILE A 97 9.63 -2.55 -4.66
C ILE A 97 9.30 -2.05 -6.08
N PHE A 98 8.87 -2.92 -6.98
CA PHE A 98 8.49 -2.57 -8.36
C PHE A 98 7.00 -2.27 -8.53
N ASP A 99 6.17 -2.55 -7.50
CA ASP A 99 4.74 -2.29 -7.52
C ASP A 99 4.43 -0.81 -7.22
N VAL A 100 3.21 -0.37 -7.47
CA VAL A 100 2.74 0.95 -7.03
C VAL A 100 2.44 0.89 -5.53
N HIS A 101 2.99 1.81 -4.76
CA HIS A 101 2.90 1.78 -3.30
C HIS A 101 1.76 2.62 -2.73
N ILE A 102 0.92 3.20 -3.57
CA ILE A 102 -0.28 3.94 -3.15
C ILE A 102 -1.36 2.95 -2.71
N ASN A 103 -1.90 3.17 -1.52
CA ASN A 103 -3.03 2.41 -1.02
C ASN A 103 -4.34 3.11 -1.35
N ARG A 104 -5.35 2.30 -1.73
CA ARG A 104 -6.68 2.78 -2.13
C ARG A 104 -7.77 2.10 -1.33
N ALA A 105 -8.84 2.85 -1.02
CA ALA A 105 -9.98 2.36 -0.25
C ALA A 105 -10.68 1.20 -0.98
N PRO A 106 -10.84 0.04 -0.33
CA PRO A 106 -11.46 -1.12 -0.96
C PRO A 106 -12.98 -0.96 -1.15
N VAL A 107 -13.60 -0.15 -0.33
CA VAL A 107 -15.05 0.16 -0.35
C VAL A 107 -15.27 1.64 -0.06
N SER A 108 -16.43 2.17 -0.46
CA SER A 108 -16.89 3.48 0.02
C SER A 108 -17.43 3.34 1.44
N GLY A 109 -17.26 4.38 2.27
CA GLY A 109 -17.81 4.36 3.61
C GLY A 109 -17.22 5.41 4.55
N VAL A 110 -17.44 5.21 5.84
CA VAL A 110 -16.92 6.06 6.91
C VAL A 110 -15.89 5.27 7.70
N VAL A 111 -14.76 5.89 7.98
CA VAL A 111 -13.73 5.31 8.87
C VAL A 111 -14.24 5.40 10.31
N GLU A 112 -14.57 4.25 10.90
CA GLU A 112 -15.05 4.16 12.29
C GLU A 112 -13.98 3.73 13.29
N TYR A 113 -12.89 3.17 12.77
CA TYR A 113 -11.79 2.70 13.60
C TYR A 113 -10.46 3.05 12.94
N PHE A 114 -9.58 3.65 13.72
CA PHE A 114 -8.24 3.98 13.29
C PHE A 114 -7.25 3.75 14.44
N THR A 115 -6.22 2.96 14.22
CA THR A 115 -5.12 2.82 15.16
C THR A 115 -3.79 2.64 14.45
N TYR A 116 -2.76 3.25 15.03
CA TYR A 116 -1.38 3.04 14.62
C TYR A 116 -0.66 2.22 15.71
N ARG A 117 0.00 1.16 15.31
CA ARG A 117 0.75 0.28 16.21
C ARG A 117 2.22 0.33 15.83
N LYS A 118 3.04 0.77 16.76
CA LYS A 118 4.49 0.59 16.66
C LYS A 118 4.80 -0.90 16.68
N GLY A 119 5.83 -1.30 15.94
CA GLY A 119 6.22 -2.71 15.87
C GLY A 119 7.61 -2.89 15.26
N GLU A 120 7.89 -4.10 14.87
CA GLU A 120 9.12 -4.52 14.22
C GLU A 120 9.08 -4.23 12.71
N PHE A 121 10.19 -4.58 12.03
CA PHE A 121 10.35 -4.46 10.58
C PHE A 121 10.82 -5.80 9.99
N LEU A 122 10.07 -6.87 10.26
CA LEU A 122 10.31 -8.17 9.67
C LEU A 122 9.99 -8.15 8.17
N PRO A 123 10.57 -9.10 7.38
CA PRO A 123 10.16 -9.26 5.99
C PRO A 123 8.65 -9.40 5.84
N ALA A 124 8.03 -8.54 5.04
CA ALA A 124 6.57 -8.46 4.93
C ALA A 124 5.89 -9.74 4.39
N TYR A 125 6.66 -10.64 3.75
CA TYR A 125 6.18 -11.96 3.30
C TYR A 125 6.08 -12.99 4.43
N LYS A 126 6.71 -12.76 5.59
CA LYS A 126 6.60 -13.67 6.74
C LYS A 126 5.23 -13.57 7.40
N LYS A 127 4.72 -14.70 7.91
CA LYS A 127 3.40 -14.74 8.59
C LYS A 127 3.36 -13.83 9.83
N ASP A 128 4.43 -13.82 10.61
CA ASP A 128 4.54 -13.02 11.83
C ASP A 128 4.54 -11.50 11.58
N ALA A 129 4.87 -11.04 10.37
CA ALA A 129 4.83 -9.63 10.01
C ALA A 129 3.44 -9.00 10.25
N SER A 130 2.36 -9.72 10.00
CA SER A 130 0.98 -9.27 10.28
C SER A 130 0.72 -8.91 11.74
N ARG A 131 1.47 -9.52 12.67
CA ARG A 131 1.29 -9.36 14.12
C ARG A 131 2.32 -8.42 14.73
N LEU A 132 3.57 -8.53 14.30
CA LEU A 132 4.72 -7.91 14.96
C LEU A 132 5.16 -6.60 14.33
N ASN A 133 4.94 -6.41 13.02
CA ASN A 133 5.43 -5.23 12.33
C ASN A 133 4.60 -3.98 12.63
N GLU A 134 5.27 -2.83 12.49
CA GLU A 134 4.62 -1.52 12.47
C GLU A 134 3.46 -1.54 11.49
N GLN A 135 2.30 -1.08 11.93
CA GLN A 135 1.08 -1.15 11.14
C GLN A 135 0.09 -0.02 11.45
N THR A 136 -0.67 0.36 10.44
CA THR A 136 -1.89 1.17 10.59
C THR A 136 -3.09 0.27 10.31
N VAL A 137 -4.08 0.32 11.21
CA VAL A 137 -5.31 -0.47 11.13
C VAL A 137 -6.48 0.49 10.94
N ILE A 138 -7.29 0.24 9.91
CA ILE A 138 -8.35 1.14 9.46
C ILE A 138 -9.62 0.32 9.29
N GLY A 139 -10.65 0.61 10.09
CA GLY A 139 -11.98 0.02 9.98
C GLY A 139 -12.92 0.94 9.21
N ILE A 140 -13.48 0.48 8.13
CA ILE A 140 -14.40 1.23 7.27
C ILE A 140 -15.78 0.59 7.38
N ARG A 141 -16.79 1.38 7.78
CA ARG A 141 -18.18 0.99 7.64
C ARG A 141 -18.61 1.28 6.22
N GLY A 142 -18.66 0.25 5.38
CA GLY A 142 -19.29 0.28 4.07
C GLY A 142 -20.81 0.16 4.18
N GLU A 143 -21.48 0.24 3.05
CA GLU A 143 -22.93 0.12 2.95
C GLU A 143 -23.43 -1.28 3.39
N LYS A 144 -22.78 -2.35 2.90
CA LYS A 144 -23.17 -3.73 3.14
C LYS A 144 -22.43 -4.39 4.30
N ALA A 145 -21.21 -3.96 4.61
CA ALA A 145 -20.39 -4.65 5.60
C ALA A 145 -19.32 -3.73 6.22
N LYS A 146 -18.83 -4.15 7.39
CA LYS A 146 -17.60 -3.62 7.98
C LYS A 146 -16.39 -4.27 7.31
N ILE A 147 -15.48 -3.44 6.81
CA ILE A 147 -14.23 -3.87 6.19
C ILE A 147 -13.06 -3.30 7.00
N LEU A 148 -12.07 -4.14 7.28
CA LEU A 148 -10.85 -3.66 7.93
C LEU A 148 -9.68 -3.76 6.96
N VAL A 149 -8.84 -2.73 6.95
CA VAL A 149 -7.61 -2.68 6.14
C VAL A 149 -6.42 -2.48 7.06
N LYS A 150 -5.37 -3.26 6.86
CA LYS A 150 -4.08 -3.06 7.53
C LYS A 150 -3.01 -2.66 6.52
N GLN A 151 -2.30 -1.59 6.81
CA GLN A 151 -1.02 -1.25 6.18
C GLN A 151 0.08 -1.80 7.09
N ILE A 152 0.96 -2.65 6.59
CA ILE A 152 1.98 -3.34 7.38
C ILE A 152 3.35 -3.03 6.75
N ALA A 153 4.24 -2.45 7.55
CA ALA A 153 5.60 -2.15 7.14
C ALA A 153 6.41 -3.43 6.87
N GLY A 154 7.45 -3.31 6.07
CA GLY A 154 8.45 -4.37 5.85
C GLY A 154 9.85 -3.93 6.26
N ILE A 155 10.89 -4.67 5.87
CA ILE A 155 12.28 -4.41 6.28
C ILE A 155 12.78 -3.01 5.90
N LEU A 156 12.50 -2.60 4.66
CA LEU A 156 12.94 -1.31 4.13
C LEU A 156 11.90 -0.21 4.38
N ALA A 157 10.65 -0.61 4.62
CA ALA A 157 9.52 0.27 4.87
C ALA A 157 9.55 0.74 6.31
N ARG A 158 10.19 1.85 6.58
CA ARG A 158 10.19 2.47 7.91
C ARG A 158 9.18 3.60 8.04
N ARG A 159 8.23 3.71 7.12
CA ARG A 159 7.20 4.77 7.18
C ARG A 159 5.93 4.35 6.46
N ILE A 160 4.87 4.26 7.23
CA ILE A 160 3.49 4.19 6.76
C ILE A 160 2.94 5.61 6.71
N VAL A 161 2.40 6.00 5.57
CA VAL A 161 1.68 7.27 5.40
C VAL A 161 0.20 6.94 5.26
N CYS A 162 -0.62 7.54 6.12
CA CYS A 162 -2.07 7.42 6.05
C CYS A 162 -2.69 8.81 6.14
N TYR A 163 -3.50 9.18 5.14
CA TYR A 163 -4.10 10.52 5.03
C TYR A 163 -5.45 10.62 5.73
N ILE A 164 -6.09 9.47 6.02
CA ILE A 164 -7.41 9.39 6.64
C ILE A 164 -7.30 9.08 8.13
N ARG A 165 -8.35 9.43 8.86
CA ARG A 165 -8.49 9.21 10.31
C ARG A 165 -9.93 8.79 10.61
N GLU A 166 -10.20 8.44 11.83
CA GLU A 166 -11.56 8.21 12.32
C GLU A 166 -12.46 9.41 12.01
N GLY A 167 -13.66 9.15 11.52
CA GLY A 167 -14.59 10.15 11.01
C GLY A 167 -14.41 10.52 9.53
N SER A 168 -13.29 10.17 8.87
CA SER A 168 -13.10 10.43 7.45
C SER A 168 -14.10 9.65 6.60
N ARG A 169 -14.65 10.29 5.55
CA ARG A 169 -15.38 9.60 4.48
C ARG A 169 -14.40 9.24 3.38
N VAL A 170 -14.54 8.06 2.82
CA VAL A 170 -13.72 7.57 1.70
C VAL A 170 -14.60 7.03 0.58
N GLU A 171 -14.19 7.26 -0.65
CA GLU A 171 -14.79 6.65 -1.82
C GLU A 171 -14.01 5.42 -2.25
N GLN A 172 -14.70 4.43 -2.78
CA GLN A 172 -14.08 3.21 -3.30
C GLN A 172 -13.03 3.53 -4.37
N GLY A 173 -11.80 3.05 -4.20
CA GLY A 173 -10.66 3.34 -5.07
C GLY A 173 -9.96 4.67 -4.79
N GLU A 174 -10.43 5.49 -3.85
CA GLU A 174 -9.78 6.71 -3.40
C GLU A 174 -8.44 6.41 -2.73
N ARG A 175 -7.45 7.29 -2.94
CA ARG A 175 -6.13 7.21 -2.31
C ARG A 175 -6.23 7.50 -0.82
N PHE A 176 -5.83 6.59 0.05
CA PHE A 176 -5.84 6.83 1.49
C PHE A 176 -4.46 6.81 2.15
N GLY A 177 -3.45 6.36 1.45
CA GLY A 177 -2.12 6.29 2.03
C GLY A 177 -1.07 5.68 1.12
N MET A 178 0.09 5.41 1.71
CA MET A 178 1.24 4.81 1.05
C MET A 178 2.10 4.07 2.07
N ILE A 179 2.68 2.93 1.67
CA ILE A 179 3.70 2.23 2.46
C ILE A 179 4.98 2.21 1.64
N ARG A 180 6.09 2.73 2.17
CA ARG A 180 7.35 2.81 1.42
C ARG A 180 8.13 1.48 1.49
N PHE A 181 8.62 0.98 0.35
CA PHE A 181 9.58 -0.12 0.18
C PHE A 181 9.20 -1.47 0.79
N GLY A 182 8.66 -2.38 -0.04
CA GLY A 182 8.43 -3.78 0.31
C GLY A 182 7.54 -3.96 1.54
N SER A 183 6.24 -4.09 1.33
CA SER A 183 5.24 -4.01 2.37
C SER A 183 4.13 -5.04 2.16
N ARG A 184 3.17 -5.06 3.07
CA ARG A 184 1.99 -5.90 2.99
C ARG A 184 0.75 -5.08 3.31
N THR A 185 -0.31 -5.32 2.56
CA THR A 185 -1.64 -4.80 2.87
C THR A 185 -2.58 -5.97 3.06
N GLU A 186 -3.38 -5.92 4.11
CA GLU A 186 -4.39 -6.95 4.39
C GLU A 186 -5.77 -6.33 4.39
N ILE A 187 -6.71 -7.02 3.77
CA ILE A 187 -8.12 -6.67 3.73
C ILE A 187 -8.88 -7.76 4.45
N PHE A 188 -9.73 -7.39 5.41
CA PHE A 188 -10.57 -8.30 6.17
C PHE A 188 -12.02 -8.04 5.78
N VAL A 189 -12.69 -9.09 5.36
CA VAL A 189 -14.09 -9.08 4.91
C VAL A 189 -14.91 -10.10 5.71
N PRO A 190 -16.24 -9.99 5.78
CA PRO A 190 -17.08 -11.01 6.40
C PRO A 190 -16.84 -12.41 5.82
N LEU A 191 -17.07 -13.47 6.60
CA LEU A 191 -16.95 -14.86 6.10
C LEU A 191 -17.91 -15.17 4.96
N SER A 192 -19.04 -14.46 4.88
CA SER A 192 -20.01 -14.59 3.78
C SER A 192 -19.54 -13.99 2.46
N ALA A 193 -18.42 -13.27 2.44
CA ALA A 193 -17.87 -12.71 1.22
C ALA A 193 -17.18 -13.79 0.38
N GLU A 194 -17.40 -13.76 -0.93
CA GLU A 194 -16.75 -14.67 -1.88
C GLU A 194 -15.45 -14.06 -2.43
N PRO A 195 -14.28 -14.67 -2.19
CA PRO A 195 -13.05 -14.25 -2.83
C PRO A 195 -13.13 -14.45 -4.35
N THR A 196 -12.73 -13.42 -5.11
CA THR A 196 -12.68 -13.46 -6.58
C THR A 196 -11.25 -13.66 -7.11
N VAL A 197 -10.29 -13.81 -6.20
CA VAL A 197 -8.87 -14.00 -6.48
C VAL A 197 -8.35 -15.24 -5.78
N LYS A 198 -7.20 -15.72 -6.22
CA LYS A 198 -6.48 -16.86 -5.62
C LYS A 198 -5.05 -16.47 -5.25
N ILE A 199 -4.43 -17.27 -4.38
CA ILE A 199 -3.01 -17.10 -4.02
C ILE A 199 -2.15 -17.18 -5.28
N GLY A 200 -1.28 -16.18 -5.45
CA GLY A 200 -0.43 -16.05 -6.62
C GLY A 200 -0.90 -15.02 -7.64
N ASP A 201 -2.15 -14.60 -7.62
CA ASP A 201 -2.68 -13.61 -8.55
C ASP A 201 -2.03 -12.24 -8.32
N LYS A 202 -1.80 -11.52 -9.43
CA LYS A 202 -1.41 -10.11 -9.40
C LYS A 202 -2.66 -9.24 -9.38
N VAL A 203 -2.68 -8.26 -8.48
CA VAL A 203 -3.79 -7.33 -8.29
C VAL A 203 -3.33 -5.88 -8.39
N ARG A 204 -4.26 -4.99 -8.72
CA ARG A 204 -4.05 -3.54 -8.82
C ARG A 204 -5.02 -2.81 -7.91
N ALA A 205 -4.47 -1.93 -7.08
CA ALA A 205 -5.25 -1.10 -6.15
C ALA A 205 -6.33 -0.29 -6.87
N GLY A 206 -7.56 -0.37 -6.39
CA GLY A 206 -8.69 0.38 -6.93
C GLY A 206 -9.22 -0.10 -8.28
N GLU A 207 -8.67 -1.20 -8.85
CA GLU A 207 -9.11 -1.79 -10.12
C GLU A 207 -9.53 -3.25 -9.97
N THR A 208 -8.73 -4.07 -9.29
CA THR A 208 -9.03 -5.50 -9.15
C THR A 208 -10.06 -5.73 -8.07
N VAL A 209 -11.17 -6.40 -8.37
CA VAL A 209 -12.09 -6.92 -7.36
C VAL A 209 -11.41 -8.10 -6.68
N VAL A 210 -11.33 -8.11 -5.36
CA VAL A 210 -10.71 -9.19 -4.57
C VAL A 210 -11.73 -10.03 -3.82
N ALA A 211 -12.93 -9.49 -3.59
CA ALA A 211 -14.05 -10.23 -3.04
C ALA A 211 -15.39 -9.60 -3.44
N ARG A 212 -16.46 -10.38 -3.39
CA ARG A 212 -17.84 -9.92 -3.46
C ARG A 212 -18.52 -10.11 -2.11
N LEU A 213 -19.23 -9.08 -1.66
CA LEU A 213 -20.04 -9.15 -0.46
C LEU A 213 -21.39 -9.80 -0.81
N ALA A 214 -21.84 -10.73 0.01
CA ALA A 214 -23.19 -11.28 -0.12
C ALA A 214 -24.24 -10.17 0.00
N GLU A 215 -25.41 -10.38 -0.61
CA GLU A 215 -26.56 -9.54 -0.32
C GLU A 215 -26.91 -9.66 1.17
N ALA A 216 -27.24 -8.52 1.79
CA ALA A 216 -27.74 -8.55 3.16
C ALA A 216 -29.11 -9.27 3.13
N GLU A 217 -29.22 -10.38 3.89
CA GLU A 217 -30.52 -11.02 4.16
C GLU A 217 -31.45 -10.10 4.92
#